data_ff6f143633ca0203f8abb08817c64ad0
#
_entry.id   ff6f143633ca0203f8abb08817c64ad0
#
_cell.length_a   1.000
_cell.length_b   1.000
_cell.length_c   1.000
_cell.angle_alpha   90.00
_cell.angle_beta   90.00
_cell.angle_gamma   90.00
#
_symmetry.space_group_name_H-M   'P 1'
#
loop_
_entity.id
_entity.type
_entity.pdbx_description
1 polymer ?
#
loop_
_entity_poly.entity_id
_entity_poly.type
_entity_poly.pdbx_seq_one_letter_code
_entity_poly.pdbx_strand_id
1 'polypeptide(L)'
;QHQGQKESLISVGLSKLDQLSAIVGEIVITEAMVTGSPDLKGLHLDAFSKSARQLRKLTDELQDVSMSLRMIPVSNTFQKMNRIVRDMCKKLNKQVKLTLVGEDTEVDKTIVDSIGDPIMHMVRNSMDHGIEENVQDRIDAGKDPVGEILLSAQDTGSEVIIQISDDGAGVNDEAVLXKAXRNGVASPDVEYSHKEILNFLMAPGFSTNAQVTEFSGRGVGMDVVKSGVESLGGSVSITSEQGKGMTTIMRIPLTMAIMDGMEVSVGDSIFTIPINNIRSSIKTTEEAILHDSVNGEMVKMLDGYYPVIRARDFYNLPGGAEKIDDGVLMWLESGDCSYCLCVXELLGEQQIVVKPLPAYVNNFDIKNYGIXGCSILGDGNISIILDAGDLYKATRG
;
A
#
# COMPACT_ATOMS: atom_id res chain seq x y z
N GLN A 1 11.39 -4.96 46.65
CA GLN A 1 12.18 -4.54 45.49
C GLN A 1 12.29 -5.73 44.54
N HIS A 2 11.42 -5.76 43.51
CA HIS A 2 11.54 -6.78 42.48
C HIS A 2 12.63 -6.34 41.52
N GLN A 3 13.79 -6.95 41.62
CA GLN A 3 14.78 -6.82 40.59
C GLN A 3 14.28 -7.63 39.38
N GLY A 4 13.87 -6.92 38.32
CA GLY A 4 13.49 -7.61 37.11
C GLY A 4 14.66 -8.42 36.58
N GLN A 5 14.39 -9.67 36.23
CA GLN A 5 15.40 -10.51 35.61
C GLN A 5 15.79 -9.91 34.25
N LYS A 6 17.10 -9.72 34.05
CA LYS A 6 17.60 -9.28 32.75
C LYS A 6 17.44 -10.41 31.75
N GLU A 7 16.77 -10.14 30.66
CA GLU A 7 16.63 -11.12 29.62
C GLU A 7 17.93 -11.26 28.84
N SER A 8 18.34 -12.49 28.58
CA SER A 8 19.49 -12.76 27.73
C SER A 8 19.06 -12.52 26.28
N LEU A 9 20.00 -12.02 25.48
CA LEU A 9 19.71 -11.72 24.07
C LEU A 9 20.38 -12.73 23.16
N ILE A 10 19.70 -13.11 22.11
CA ILE A 10 20.21 -13.99 21.07
C ILE A 10 20.09 -13.23 19.74
N SER A 11 21.16 -13.26 18.97
CA SER A 11 21.19 -12.63 17.65
C SER A 11 20.71 -13.65 16.62
N VAL A 12 19.70 -13.28 15.83
CA VAL A 12 19.13 -14.16 14.80
C VAL A 12 19.15 -13.42 13.47
N GLY A 13 19.60 -14.12 12.43
CA GLY A 13 19.64 -13.55 11.09
C GLY A 13 18.25 -13.21 10.58
N LEU A 14 18.15 -12.09 9.88
CA LEU A 14 16.86 -11.63 9.34
C LEU A 14 16.28 -12.63 8.36
N SER A 15 17.12 -13.32 7.57
CA SER A 15 16.63 -14.29 6.61
C SER A 15 15.93 -15.46 7.29
N LYS A 16 16.39 -15.85 8.48
CA LYS A 16 15.75 -16.92 9.24
C LYS A 16 14.40 -16.49 9.78
N LEU A 17 14.30 -15.24 10.21
CA LEU A 17 13.01 -14.70 10.65
C LEU A 17 12.03 -14.59 9.50
N ASP A 18 12.52 -14.22 8.31
CA ASP A 18 11.68 -14.19 7.11
C ASP A 18 11.17 -15.58 6.78
N GLN A 19 12.04 -16.60 6.87
CA GLN A 19 11.67 -17.98 6.61
C GLN A 19 10.62 -18.44 7.63
N LEU A 20 10.81 -18.12 8.89
CA LEU A 20 9.86 -18.49 9.94
C LEU A 20 8.50 -17.86 9.66
N SER A 21 8.48 -16.57 9.32
CA SER A 21 7.23 -15.88 9.00
C SER A 21 6.51 -16.52 7.82
N ALA A 22 7.28 -16.92 6.80
CA ALA A 22 6.70 -17.56 5.61
C ALA A 22 6.06 -18.89 5.97
N ILE A 23 6.74 -19.68 6.78
CA ILE A 23 6.21 -20.99 7.17
C ILE A 23 4.98 -20.84 8.06
N VAL A 24 5.02 -19.89 8.99
CA VAL A 24 3.85 -19.61 9.84
C VAL A 24 2.66 -19.20 8.98
N GLY A 25 2.89 -18.35 7.98
CA GLY A 25 1.82 -17.98 7.06
C GLY A 25 1.21 -19.16 6.35
N GLU A 26 2.06 -20.10 5.89
CA GLU A 26 1.59 -21.33 5.25
C GLU A 26 0.78 -22.19 6.21
N ILE A 27 1.22 -22.26 7.46
CA ILE A 27 0.49 -23.04 8.47
C ILE A 27 -0.89 -22.45 8.70
N VAL A 28 -1.00 -21.11 8.78
CA VAL A 28 -2.28 -20.44 8.95
C VAL A 28 -3.24 -20.79 7.81
N ILE A 29 -2.74 -20.70 6.57
CA ILE A 29 -3.57 -21.00 5.39
C ILE A 29 -3.96 -22.47 5.38
N THR A 30 -2.99 -23.36 5.61
CA THR A 30 -3.25 -24.79 5.54
C THR A 30 -4.22 -25.22 6.63
N GLU A 31 -4.07 -24.67 7.82
CA GLU A 31 -5.01 -24.95 8.91
C GLU A 31 -6.43 -24.59 8.51
N ALA A 32 -6.61 -23.40 7.92
CA ALA A 32 -7.92 -22.97 7.46
C ALA A 32 -8.48 -23.88 6.38
N MET A 33 -7.62 -24.38 5.48
CA MET A 33 -8.04 -25.30 4.44
C MET A 33 -8.47 -26.65 5.00
N VAL A 34 -7.75 -27.15 6.01
CA VAL A 34 -8.07 -28.43 6.61
C VAL A 34 -9.37 -28.34 7.40
N THR A 35 -9.51 -27.33 8.25
CA THR A 35 -10.69 -27.23 9.12
C THR A 35 -11.92 -26.76 8.36
N GLY A 36 -11.74 -26.09 7.22
CA GLY A 36 -12.86 -25.66 6.38
C GLY A 36 -13.03 -26.51 5.13
N SER A 37 -12.46 -27.71 5.10
CA SER A 37 -12.54 -28.57 3.94
C SER A 37 -13.97 -28.86 3.53
N PRO A 38 -14.31 -28.77 2.24
CA PRO A 38 -15.64 -29.17 1.78
C PRO A 38 -15.99 -30.62 2.12
N ASP A 39 -14.99 -31.47 2.32
CA ASP A 39 -15.22 -32.86 2.69
C ASP A 39 -15.92 -33.01 4.03
N LEU A 40 -15.83 -31.98 4.87
CA LEU A 40 -16.44 -32.01 6.21
C LEU A 40 -17.88 -31.49 6.24
N LYS A 41 -18.35 -31.00 5.12
CA LYS A 41 -19.67 -30.37 5.05
C LYS A 41 -20.76 -31.40 5.38
N GLY A 42 -21.67 -31.00 6.27
CA GLY A 42 -22.77 -31.86 6.67
C GLY A 42 -22.42 -32.91 7.71
N LEU A 43 -21.17 -32.97 8.15
CA LEU A 43 -20.75 -33.93 9.16
C LEU A 43 -20.75 -33.29 10.55
N HIS A 44 -21.18 -34.05 11.54
CA HIS A 44 -21.12 -33.64 12.93
C HIS A 44 -20.00 -34.40 13.62
N LEU A 45 -18.85 -33.74 13.73
CA LEU A 45 -17.63 -34.36 14.24
C LEU A 45 -17.18 -33.60 15.49
N ASP A 46 -17.71 -34.01 16.65
CA ASP A 46 -17.50 -33.25 17.88
C ASP A 46 -16.02 -33.21 18.28
N ALA A 47 -15.36 -34.36 18.25
CA ALA A 47 -13.96 -34.41 18.62
C ALA A 47 -13.09 -33.62 17.64
N PHE A 48 -13.40 -33.74 16.35
CA PHE A 48 -12.68 -32.95 15.34
C PHE A 48 -12.88 -31.48 15.57
N SER A 49 -14.10 -31.04 15.81
CA SER A 49 -14.39 -29.60 16.01
C SER A 49 -13.63 -29.06 17.20
N LYS A 50 -13.57 -29.82 18.29
CA LYS A 50 -12.84 -29.40 19.48
C LYS A 50 -11.35 -29.27 19.20
N SER A 51 -10.77 -30.26 18.51
CA SER A 51 -9.36 -30.22 18.16
C SER A 51 -9.08 -29.10 17.16
N ALA A 52 -9.99 -28.82 16.24
CA ALA A 52 -9.81 -27.75 15.26
C ALA A 52 -9.77 -26.39 15.98
N ARG A 53 -10.63 -26.18 16.97
CA ARG A 53 -10.60 -24.93 17.75
C ARG A 53 -9.30 -24.78 18.51
N GLN A 54 -8.79 -25.89 19.07
CA GLN A 54 -7.51 -25.86 19.77
C GLN A 54 -6.37 -25.55 18.78
N LEU A 55 -6.41 -26.15 17.61
CA LEU A 55 -5.39 -25.90 16.60
C LEU A 55 -5.41 -24.43 16.16
N ARG A 56 -6.59 -23.86 15.96
CA ARG A 56 -6.72 -22.45 15.59
C ARG A 56 -6.10 -21.56 16.67
N LYS A 57 -6.36 -21.87 17.94
CA LYS A 57 -5.80 -21.11 19.04
C LYS A 57 -4.29 -21.15 19.03
N LEU A 58 -3.72 -22.36 18.83
CA LEU A 58 -2.27 -22.52 18.79
C LEU A 58 -1.65 -21.83 17.59
N THR A 59 -2.32 -21.90 16.45
CA THR A 59 -1.85 -21.23 15.25
C THR A 59 -1.83 -19.72 15.43
N ASP A 60 -2.87 -19.17 16.08
CA ASP A 60 -2.91 -17.75 16.36
C ASP A 60 -1.78 -17.33 17.30
N GLU A 61 -1.52 -18.15 18.34
CA GLU A 61 -0.42 -17.88 19.26
C GLU A 61 0.93 -17.92 18.54
N LEU A 62 1.11 -18.91 17.68
CA LEU A 62 2.35 -19.04 16.91
C LEU A 62 2.57 -17.83 16.03
N GLN A 63 1.49 -17.36 15.38
CA GLN A 63 1.57 -16.17 14.55
C GLN A 63 1.98 -14.94 15.37
N ASP A 64 1.36 -14.77 16.54
CA ASP A 64 1.69 -13.63 17.42
C ASP A 64 3.14 -13.67 17.88
N VAL A 65 3.62 -14.82 18.29
CA VAL A 65 5.00 -14.95 18.77
C VAL A 65 5.98 -14.70 17.62
N SER A 66 5.69 -15.27 16.45
CA SER A 66 6.54 -15.07 15.28
C SER A 66 6.64 -13.59 14.91
N MET A 67 5.52 -12.88 14.97
CA MET A 67 5.52 -11.45 14.67
C MET A 67 6.30 -10.66 15.70
N SER A 68 6.19 -11.06 16.98
CA SER A 68 6.86 -10.33 18.04
C SER A 68 8.39 -10.40 17.93
N LEU A 69 8.90 -11.46 17.29
CA LEU A 69 10.35 -11.59 17.10
C LEU A 69 10.91 -10.54 16.14
N ARG A 70 10.06 -9.96 15.31
CA ARG A 70 10.47 -8.97 14.32
C ARG A 70 10.15 -7.55 14.76
N MET A 71 9.59 -7.36 15.95
CA MET A 71 9.16 -6.04 16.40
C MET A 71 10.34 -5.20 16.85
N ILE A 72 10.41 -3.97 16.37
CA ILE A 72 11.41 -3.00 16.80
C ILE A 72 10.74 -1.64 16.98
N PRO A 73 11.32 -0.78 17.84
CA PRO A 73 10.73 0.56 18.02
C PRO A 73 10.91 1.43 16.78
N VAL A 74 9.99 2.38 16.60
CA VAL A 74 10.10 3.36 15.51
C VAL A 74 11.08 4.49 15.88
N SER A 75 11.69 4.44 17.05
CA SER A 75 12.49 5.54 17.57
C SER A 75 13.61 5.98 16.63
N ASN A 76 14.34 5.04 16.03
CA ASN A 76 15.44 5.44 15.15
C ASN A 76 14.92 6.22 13.93
N THR A 77 13.82 5.77 13.36
CA THR A 77 13.22 6.48 12.22
C THR A 77 12.75 7.87 12.64
N PHE A 78 12.08 7.95 13.77
CA PHE A 78 11.58 9.23 14.27
C PHE A 78 12.73 10.18 14.60
N GLN A 79 13.77 9.69 15.25
CA GLN A 79 14.91 10.55 15.63
C GLN A 79 15.63 11.13 14.42
N LYS A 80 15.68 10.38 13.30
CA LYS A 80 16.30 10.90 12.08
C LYS A 80 15.59 12.15 11.57
N MET A 81 14.32 12.31 11.90
CA MET A 81 13.56 13.48 11.44
C MET A 81 14.03 14.75 12.13
N ASN A 82 14.62 14.67 13.33
CA ASN A 82 15.18 15.83 13.99
C ASN A 82 16.23 16.52 13.12
N ARG A 83 17.09 15.73 12.50
CA ARG A 83 18.14 16.29 11.65
C ARG A 83 17.55 16.94 10.40
N ILE A 84 16.54 16.29 9.81
CA ILE A 84 15.90 16.81 8.62
C ILE A 84 15.24 18.17 8.93
N VAL A 85 14.50 18.24 10.04
CA VAL A 85 13.84 19.50 10.42
C VAL A 85 14.88 20.58 10.68
N ARG A 86 15.95 20.25 11.39
CA ARG A 86 17.01 21.23 11.69
C ARG A 86 17.65 21.77 10.42
N ASP A 87 17.99 20.87 9.49
CA ASP A 87 18.62 21.29 8.23
C ASP A 87 17.68 22.16 7.41
N MET A 88 16.40 21.81 7.36
CA MET A 88 15.43 22.58 6.59
C MET A 88 15.11 23.93 7.24
N CYS A 89 15.16 24.00 8.57
CA CYS A 89 15.01 25.29 9.25
C CYS A 89 16.06 26.28 8.76
N LYS A 90 17.30 25.80 8.63
CA LYS A 90 18.38 26.66 8.16
C LYS A 90 18.20 27.07 6.71
N LYS A 91 17.85 26.12 5.86
CA LYS A 91 17.76 26.39 4.42
C LYS A 91 16.54 27.22 4.07
N LEU A 92 15.42 26.99 4.74
CA LEU A 92 14.17 27.69 4.45
C LEU A 92 14.02 28.96 5.28
N ASN A 93 14.94 29.19 6.22
CA ASN A 93 14.88 30.33 7.15
C ASN A 93 13.55 30.33 7.92
N LYS A 94 13.18 29.16 8.44
CA LYS A 94 11.97 28.98 9.24
C LYS A 94 12.35 28.47 10.62
N GLN A 95 11.53 28.83 11.61
CA GLN A 95 11.70 28.33 12.97
C GLN A 95 10.62 27.31 13.23
N VAL A 96 11.00 26.05 13.37
CA VAL A 96 10.07 24.93 13.56
C VAL A 96 10.66 23.99 14.58
N LYS A 97 9.84 23.51 15.50
CA LYS A 97 10.24 22.46 16.43
C LYS A 97 9.52 21.16 16.04
N LEU A 98 10.23 20.06 16.21
CA LEU A 98 9.68 18.72 15.99
C LEU A 98 9.41 18.07 17.32
N THR A 99 8.16 17.66 17.56
CA THR A 99 7.76 16.96 18.75
C THR A 99 7.47 15.51 18.42
N LEU A 100 8.09 14.60 19.14
CA LEU A 100 7.92 13.15 18.91
C LEU A 100 7.10 12.56 20.05
N VAL A 101 6.07 11.79 19.69
CA VAL A 101 5.21 11.11 20.67
C VAL A 101 5.12 9.65 20.29
N GLY A 102 5.32 8.76 21.24
CA GLY A 102 5.20 7.32 21.01
C GLY A 102 6.32 6.71 20.21
N GLU A 103 7.52 7.29 20.27
CA GLU A 103 8.64 6.77 19.47
C GLU A 103 9.14 5.40 19.92
N ASP A 104 8.71 4.94 21.09
CA ASP A 104 9.04 3.59 21.57
C ASP A 104 8.01 2.56 21.12
N THR A 105 7.02 2.95 20.36
CA THR A 105 6.06 2.02 19.77
C THR A 105 6.79 1.02 18.88
N GLU A 106 6.51 -0.26 19.10
CA GLU A 106 7.17 -1.33 18.32
C GLU A 106 6.29 -1.78 17.18
N VAL A 107 6.90 -1.93 16.01
CA VAL A 107 6.23 -2.44 14.81
C VAL A 107 7.18 -3.39 14.10
N ASP A 108 6.64 -4.16 13.18
CA ASP A 108 7.43 -5.09 12.39
C ASP A 108 8.57 -4.37 11.67
N LYS A 109 9.74 -5.00 11.65
CA LYS A 109 10.91 -4.41 11.00
C LYS A 109 10.64 -4.05 9.54
N THR A 110 9.85 -4.87 8.84
CA THR A 110 9.49 -4.56 7.46
C THR A 110 8.75 -3.22 7.38
N ILE A 111 7.86 -2.96 8.33
CA ILE A 111 7.14 -1.70 8.38
C ILE A 111 8.11 -0.56 8.68
N VAL A 112 9.00 -0.74 9.65
CA VAL A 112 9.96 0.31 10.01
C VAL A 112 10.82 0.67 8.81
N ASP A 113 11.30 -0.35 8.08
CA ASP A 113 12.14 -0.12 6.89
C ASP A 113 11.38 0.60 5.78
N SER A 114 10.06 0.41 5.72
CA SER A 114 9.25 0.94 4.61
C SER A 114 8.66 2.32 4.90
N ILE A 115 8.48 2.70 6.16
CA ILE A 115 7.79 3.96 6.47
C ILE A 115 8.73 5.15 6.55
N GLY A 116 10.03 4.93 6.57
CA GLY A 116 10.98 6.04 6.70
C GLY A 116 10.84 7.05 5.59
N ASP A 117 10.78 6.59 4.34
CA ASP A 117 10.65 7.50 3.20
C ASP A 117 9.30 8.23 3.19
N PRO A 118 8.15 7.57 3.41
CA PRO A 118 6.90 8.32 3.54
C PRO A 118 6.92 9.37 4.64
N ILE A 119 7.43 9.02 5.82
CA ILE A 119 7.50 9.99 6.92
C ILE A 119 8.37 11.17 6.54
N MET A 120 9.56 10.89 5.98
CA MET A 120 10.47 11.95 5.57
C MET A 120 9.81 12.88 4.54
N HIS A 121 9.10 12.29 3.58
CA HIS A 121 8.43 13.07 2.55
C HIS A 121 7.38 13.99 3.17
N MET A 122 6.61 13.48 4.13
CA MET A 122 5.57 14.28 4.77
C MET A 122 6.15 15.36 5.68
N VAL A 123 7.25 15.06 6.38
CA VAL A 123 7.93 16.07 7.19
C VAL A 123 8.44 17.19 6.28
N ARG A 124 9.04 16.84 5.16
CA ARG A 124 9.53 17.85 4.20
C ARG A 124 8.39 18.68 3.64
N ASN A 125 7.25 18.06 3.34
CA ASN A 125 6.10 18.81 2.86
C ASN A 125 5.63 19.81 3.90
N SER A 126 5.55 19.41 5.17
CA SER A 126 5.16 20.31 6.23
C SER A 126 6.13 21.49 6.35
N MET A 127 7.44 21.21 6.25
CA MET A 127 8.45 22.25 6.31
C MET A 127 8.38 23.19 5.11
N ASP A 128 8.25 22.62 3.92
CA ASP A 128 8.35 23.39 2.68
C ASP A 128 7.05 24.15 2.39
N HIS A 129 5.91 23.48 2.54
CA HIS A 129 4.62 24.04 2.13
C HIS A 129 3.64 24.27 3.27
N GLY A 130 3.78 23.56 4.38
CA GLY A 130 2.82 23.68 5.48
C GLY A 130 3.06 24.90 6.37
N ILE A 131 4.25 24.99 6.93
CA ILE A 131 4.59 26.08 7.86
C ILE A 131 4.74 27.38 7.05
N GLU A 132 4.15 28.44 7.56
CA GLU A 132 4.16 29.75 6.90
C GLU A 132 5.58 30.24 6.63
N GLU A 133 5.81 30.82 5.46
CA GLU A 133 7.12 31.36 5.09
C GLU A 133 7.47 32.60 5.90
N ASN A 134 6.46 33.38 6.22
CA ASN A 134 6.65 34.66 6.93
C ASN A 134 6.17 34.50 8.36
N VAL A 135 7.10 34.68 9.30
CA VAL A 135 6.77 34.55 10.71
C VAL A 135 5.70 35.52 11.16
N GLN A 136 5.63 36.70 10.50
CA GLN A 136 4.62 37.68 10.84
C GLN A 136 3.21 37.17 10.56
N ASP A 137 3.05 36.34 9.53
CA ASP A 137 1.73 35.75 9.26
C ASP A 137 1.27 34.90 10.44
N ARG A 138 2.22 34.18 11.07
CA ARG A 138 1.87 33.38 12.24
C ARG A 138 1.48 34.25 13.41
N ILE A 139 2.25 35.31 13.67
CA ILE A 139 1.99 36.22 14.77
C ILE A 139 0.62 36.90 14.58
N ASP A 140 0.36 37.35 13.35
CA ASP A 140 -0.91 38.00 13.03
C ASP A 140 -2.10 37.06 13.23
N ALA A 141 -1.89 35.78 13.02
CA ALA A 141 -2.93 34.75 13.20
C ALA A 141 -3.08 34.30 14.66
N GLY A 142 -2.26 34.84 15.56
CA GLY A 142 -2.31 34.48 16.97
C GLY A 142 -1.53 33.23 17.32
N LYS A 143 -0.65 32.77 16.42
CA LYS A 143 0.15 31.59 16.64
C LYS A 143 1.50 31.92 17.24
N ASP A 144 2.13 30.90 17.85
CA ASP A 144 3.52 30.96 18.27
C ASP A 144 4.40 31.24 17.07
N PRO A 145 5.40 32.13 17.18
CA PRO A 145 6.31 32.38 16.05
C PRO A 145 7.04 31.11 15.61
N VAL A 146 7.29 30.16 16.52
CA VAL A 146 7.91 28.89 16.19
C VAL A 146 6.83 27.91 15.80
N GLY A 147 6.90 27.40 14.55
CA GLY A 147 5.96 26.39 14.10
C GLY A 147 6.23 25.05 14.77
N GLU A 148 5.24 24.19 14.74
CA GLU A 148 5.38 22.86 15.35
C GLU A 148 4.97 21.79 14.35
N ILE A 149 5.81 20.76 14.26
CA ILE A 149 5.47 19.50 13.58
C ILE A 149 5.42 18.43 14.64
N LEU A 150 4.29 17.73 14.71
CA LEU A 150 4.10 16.63 15.65
C LEU A 150 4.13 15.32 14.88
N LEU A 151 5.06 14.44 15.25
CA LEU A 151 5.17 13.11 14.66
C LEU A 151 4.87 12.11 15.77
N SER A 152 3.82 11.32 15.57
CA SER A 152 3.37 10.41 16.63
C SER A 152 3.12 9.02 16.09
N ALA A 153 3.25 8.05 16.98
CA ALA A 153 2.92 6.65 16.70
C ALA A 153 2.09 6.10 17.85
N GLN A 154 1.10 5.30 17.51
CA GLN A 154 0.21 4.69 18.49
C GLN A 154 -0.15 3.28 18.03
N ASP A 155 -0.02 2.32 18.95
CA ASP A 155 -0.42 0.94 18.74
C ASP A 155 -1.83 0.78 19.29
N THR A 156 -2.80 0.45 18.45
CA THR A 156 -4.19 0.29 18.88
C THR A 156 -4.53 -1.16 19.17
N GLY A 157 -3.56 -2.08 19.02
CA GLY A 157 -3.78 -3.51 19.16
C GLY A 157 -3.92 -4.21 17.83
N SER A 158 -4.64 -3.61 16.88
CA SER A 158 -4.82 -4.20 15.54
C SER A 158 -4.07 -3.46 14.47
N GLU A 159 -3.67 -2.22 14.73
CA GLU A 159 -2.92 -1.44 13.74
C GLU A 159 -2.01 -0.45 14.45
N VAL A 160 -1.04 0.06 13.72
CA VAL A 160 -0.26 1.19 14.17
C VAL A 160 -0.75 2.43 13.41
N ILE A 161 -0.94 3.51 14.15
CA ILE A 161 -1.36 4.79 13.57
C ILE A 161 -0.19 5.74 13.68
N ILE A 162 0.30 6.22 12.54
CA ILE A 162 1.40 7.20 12.50
C ILE A 162 0.83 8.48 11.95
N GLN A 163 0.99 9.57 12.69
CA GLN A 163 0.48 10.87 12.30
C GLN A 163 1.60 11.89 12.19
N ILE A 164 1.53 12.68 11.14
CA ILE A 164 2.36 13.86 10.98
C ILE A 164 1.42 15.07 10.91
N SER A 165 1.55 15.96 11.87
CA SER A 165 0.66 17.10 11.99
C SER A 165 1.48 18.37 12.09
N ASP A 166 1.08 19.43 11.37
CA ASP A 166 1.71 20.73 11.51
C ASP A 166 0.66 21.78 11.87
N ASP A 167 1.12 22.86 12.47
CA ASP A 167 0.25 23.98 12.81
C ASP A 167 0.43 25.15 11.82
N GLY A 168 0.68 24.79 10.57
CA GLY A 168 0.92 25.77 9.52
C GLY A 168 -0.35 26.35 8.93
N ALA A 169 -0.26 26.75 7.68
CA ALA A 169 -1.35 27.46 7.01
C ALA A 169 -2.54 26.57 6.65
N GLY A 170 -2.34 25.25 6.64
CA GLY A 170 -3.39 24.35 6.20
C GLY A 170 -3.54 24.37 4.69
N VAL A 171 -4.52 23.64 4.22
CA VAL A 171 -4.79 23.50 2.80
C VAL A 171 -5.80 24.56 2.37
N ASN A 172 -5.48 25.28 1.28
CA ASN A 172 -6.41 26.21 0.65
C ASN A 172 -7.20 25.45 -0.40
N ASP A 173 -8.47 25.17 -0.12
CA ASP A 173 -9.30 24.36 -1.01
C ASP A 173 -9.37 24.94 -2.41
N GLU A 174 -9.49 26.25 -2.54
CA GLU A 174 -9.59 26.90 -3.85
C GLU A 174 -8.33 26.70 -4.68
N ALA A 175 -7.17 26.85 -4.03
CA ALA A 175 -5.88 26.67 -4.70
C ALA A 175 -5.70 25.21 -5.13
N VAL A 176 -6.07 24.27 -4.30
CA VAL A 176 -5.95 22.85 -4.63
C VAL A 176 -6.87 22.50 -5.79
N LEU A 177 -8.08 22.99 -5.75
CA LEU A 177 -9.04 22.71 -6.83
C LEU A 177 -8.56 23.28 -8.15
N UNK A 178 -8.13 24.23 -8.07
CA UNK A 178 -7.61 24.86 -9.18
C UNK A 178 -6.50 24.17 -9.78
N LYS A 179 -5.60 23.74 -8.98
CA LYS A 179 -4.49 22.94 -9.51
C LYS A 179 -4.96 21.60 -10.06
N ALA A 180 -5.88 21.01 -9.38
CA ALA A 180 -6.47 19.76 -9.84
C ALA A 180 -7.15 19.90 -11.18
N UNK A 181 -7.69 20.90 -11.29
CA UNK A 181 -8.28 21.19 -12.48
C UNK A 181 -7.33 21.35 -13.55
N ARG A 182 -6.24 22.04 -13.34
CA ARG A 182 -5.19 22.24 -14.37
C ARG A 182 -4.51 20.92 -14.77
N ASN A 183 -4.30 20.07 -13.80
CA ASN A 183 -3.57 18.82 -14.01
C ASN A 183 -4.44 17.65 -14.45
N GLY A 184 -5.71 17.88 -14.69
CA GLY A 184 -6.61 16.85 -15.19
C GLY A 184 -7.11 15.89 -14.13
N VAL A 185 -6.89 16.20 -12.86
CA VAL A 185 -7.32 15.37 -11.75
C VAL A 185 -8.78 15.63 -11.41
N ALA A 186 -9.25 16.86 -11.61
CA ALA A 186 -10.62 17.24 -11.30
C ALA A 186 -11.31 17.79 -12.54
N SER A 187 -12.63 17.65 -12.57
CA SER A 187 -13.47 18.19 -13.61
C SER A 187 -13.96 19.58 -13.22
N PRO A 188 -13.88 20.57 -14.13
CA PRO A 188 -14.35 21.91 -13.78
C PRO A 188 -15.86 22.01 -13.62
N ASP A 189 -16.62 21.03 -14.07
CA ASP A 189 -18.08 21.07 -14.02
C ASP A 189 -18.67 20.40 -12.78
N VAL A 190 -17.82 19.88 -11.88
CA VAL A 190 -18.26 19.11 -10.71
C VAL A 190 -17.95 19.91 -9.45
N GLU A 191 -18.89 19.89 -8.52
CA GLU A 191 -18.66 20.45 -7.18
C GLU A 191 -18.05 19.37 -6.29
N TYR A 192 -17.03 19.75 -5.54
CA TYR A 192 -16.30 18.81 -4.68
C TYR A 192 -16.37 19.26 -3.22
N SER A 193 -16.55 18.29 -2.33
CA SER A 193 -16.50 18.53 -0.90
C SER A 193 -15.05 18.79 -0.46
N HIS A 194 -14.92 19.33 0.76
CA HIS A 194 -13.60 19.56 1.35
C HIS A 194 -12.78 18.27 1.39
N LYS A 195 -13.40 17.17 1.81
CA LYS A 195 -12.73 15.88 1.87
C LYS A 195 -12.26 15.41 0.49
N GLU A 196 -13.11 15.58 -0.52
CA GLU A 196 -12.73 15.22 -1.89
C GLU A 196 -11.56 16.05 -2.38
N ILE A 197 -11.55 17.35 -2.04
CA ILE A 197 -10.46 18.24 -2.44
C ILE A 197 -9.16 17.82 -1.76
N LEU A 198 -9.21 17.47 -0.48
CA LEU A 198 -8.02 16.97 0.21
C LEU A 198 -7.48 15.69 -0.41
N ASN A 199 -8.38 14.83 -0.88
CA ASN A 199 -7.96 13.58 -1.52
C ASN A 199 -7.25 13.82 -2.86
N PHE A 200 -7.48 14.95 -3.51
CA PHE A 200 -6.73 15.29 -4.73
C PHE A 200 -5.23 15.39 -4.47
N LEU A 201 -4.86 15.75 -3.24
CA LEU A 201 -3.44 15.85 -2.90
C LEU A 201 -2.73 14.51 -3.07
N MET A 202 -3.45 13.41 -2.93
CA MET A 202 -2.91 12.06 -3.05
C MET A 202 -3.16 11.44 -4.41
N ALA A 203 -3.80 12.16 -5.32
CA ALA A 203 -4.13 11.60 -6.63
C ALA A 203 -2.91 11.60 -7.55
N PRO A 204 -2.75 10.55 -8.35
CA PRO A 204 -1.69 10.58 -9.37
C PRO A 204 -1.91 11.75 -10.31
N GLY A 205 -0.82 12.43 -10.66
CA GLY A 205 -0.88 13.56 -11.57
C GLY A 205 -1.15 14.90 -10.93
N PHE A 206 -1.44 14.91 -9.62
CA PHE A 206 -1.65 16.18 -8.94
C PHE A 206 -0.37 16.99 -8.85
N SER A 207 0.75 16.34 -8.53
CA SER A 207 2.07 16.98 -8.49
C SER A 207 2.78 16.74 -9.81
N THR A 208 3.36 17.79 -10.37
CA THR A 208 4.09 17.68 -11.63
C THR A 208 5.60 17.70 -11.37
N ASN A 209 6.36 17.27 -12.39
CA ASN A 209 7.82 17.29 -12.30
C ASN A 209 8.37 18.71 -12.16
N ALA A 210 7.62 19.70 -12.57
CA ALA A 210 8.06 21.10 -12.46
C ALA A 210 8.12 21.56 -11.01
N GLN A 211 7.54 20.81 -10.09
CA GLN A 211 7.51 21.16 -8.68
C GLN A 211 8.58 20.46 -7.87
N VAL A 212 9.52 19.79 -8.54
CA VAL A 212 10.63 19.14 -7.85
C VAL A 212 11.49 20.21 -7.19
N THR A 213 11.67 20.10 -5.87
CA THR A 213 12.60 20.93 -5.13
C THR A 213 13.80 20.08 -4.73
N GLU A 214 14.86 20.75 -4.27
CA GLU A 214 16.02 20.01 -3.81
C GLU A 214 15.71 19.15 -2.58
N PHE A 215 14.58 19.41 -1.91
CA PHE A 215 14.17 18.66 -0.73
C PHE A 215 13.22 17.52 -1.05
N SER A 216 12.43 17.66 -2.09
CA SER A 216 11.48 16.61 -2.46
C SER A 216 12.13 15.52 -3.32
N GLY A 217 13.36 15.73 -3.73
CA GLY A 217 14.13 14.71 -4.44
C GLY A 217 13.59 14.43 -5.83
N ARG A 218 13.01 13.28 -6.00
CA ARG A 218 12.62 12.80 -7.32
C ARG A 218 11.29 13.36 -7.82
N GLY A 219 10.75 14.39 -7.19
CA GLY A 219 9.46 14.93 -7.60
C GLY A 219 8.30 14.02 -7.31
N VAL A 220 8.46 13.14 -6.33
CA VAL A 220 7.39 12.24 -5.92
C VAL A 220 6.37 13.01 -5.08
N GLY A 221 5.11 12.84 -5.41
CA GLY A 221 4.04 13.47 -4.67
C GLY A 221 3.47 12.55 -3.59
N MET A 222 2.37 13.02 -3.00
CA MET A 222 1.69 12.23 -1.98
C MET A 222 1.13 10.93 -2.53
N ASP A 223 0.95 10.81 -3.84
CA ASP A 223 0.50 9.56 -4.44
C ASP A 223 1.51 8.42 -4.19
N VAL A 224 2.80 8.74 -4.15
CA VAL A 224 3.83 7.75 -3.86
C VAL A 224 3.77 7.35 -2.39
N VAL A 225 3.54 8.33 -1.50
CA VAL A 225 3.35 8.03 -0.08
C VAL A 225 2.17 7.08 0.10
N LYS A 226 1.06 7.38 -0.55
CA LYS A 226 -0.14 6.55 -0.47
C LYS A 226 0.12 5.13 -0.97
N SER A 227 0.78 5.02 -2.13
CA SER A 227 1.13 3.70 -2.69
C SER A 227 2.01 2.90 -1.72
N GLY A 228 3.01 3.56 -1.12
CA GLY A 228 3.90 2.88 -0.20
C GLY A 228 3.18 2.33 1.02
N VAL A 229 2.27 3.12 1.57
CA VAL A 229 1.51 2.68 2.73
C VAL A 229 0.52 1.58 2.33
N GLU A 230 -0.13 1.72 1.18
CA GLU A 230 -1.08 0.70 0.72
C GLU A 230 -0.42 -0.62 0.42
N SER A 231 0.85 -0.61 0.02
CA SER A 231 1.58 -1.85 -0.20
C SER A 231 1.82 -2.61 1.11
N LEU A 232 1.70 -1.94 2.24
CA LEU A 232 1.77 -2.59 3.56
C LEU A 232 0.38 -2.99 4.08
N GLY A 233 -0.64 -2.85 3.25
CA GLY A 233 -2.01 -3.14 3.64
C GLY A 233 -2.68 -2.00 4.38
N GLY A 234 -2.07 -0.83 4.39
CA GLY A 234 -2.57 0.30 5.14
C GLY A 234 -3.28 1.33 4.30
N SER A 235 -3.60 2.44 4.92
CA SER A 235 -4.28 3.54 4.29
C SER A 235 -3.72 4.87 4.76
N VAL A 236 -3.91 5.89 3.93
CA VAL A 236 -3.49 7.27 4.26
C VAL A 236 -4.70 8.16 4.15
N SER A 237 -4.87 9.04 5.14
CA SER A 237 -5.90 10.06 5.06
C SER A 237 -5.31 11.40 5.47
N ILE A 238 -5.93 12.48 5.00
CA ILE A 238 -5.49 13.84 5.27
C ILE A 238 -6.66 14.62 5.84
N THR A 239 -6.41 15.36 6.91
CA THR A 239 -7.35 16.34 7.41
C THR A 239 -6.65 17.69 7.47
N SER A 240 -7.39 18.75 7.27
CA SER A 240 -6.83 20.09 7.29
C SER A 240 -7.92 21.12 7.53
N GLU A 241 -7.54 22.16 8.23
CA GLU A 241 -8.38 23.35 8.36
C GLU A 241 -7.50 24.54 8.02
N GLN A 242 -7.93 25.34 7.03
CA GLN A 242 -7.14 26.46 6.58
C GLN A 242 -6.88 27.43 7.74
N GLY A 243 -5.64 27.81 7.90
CA GLY A 243 -5.20 28.67 8.98
C GLY A 243 -4.78 27.93 10.23
N LYS A 244 -5.07 26.62 10.34
CA LYS A 244 -4.76 25.86 11.56
C LYS A 244 -3.76 24.75 11.33
N GLY A 245 -3.65 24.24 10.10
CA GLY A 245 -2.65 23.25 9.79
C GLY A 245 -3.22 22.04 9.08
N MET A 246 -2.39 21.01 8.97
CA MET A 246 -2.72 19.79 8.24
C MET A 246 -2.20 18.58 9.02
N THR A 247 -2.98 17.50 8.98
CA THR A 247 -2.59 16.24 9.59
C THR A 247 -2.69 15.14 8.55
N THR A 248 -1.62 14.36 8.41
CA THR A 248 -1.60 13.16 7.59
C THR A 248 -1.58 11.96 8.51
N ILE A 249 -2.50 11.03 8.29
CA ILE A 249 -2.67 9.87 9.15
C ILE A 249 -2.41 8.61 8.32
N MET A 250 -1.44 7.81 8.76
CA MET A 250 -1.16 6.51 8.16
C MET A 250 -1.63 5.42 9.12
N ARG A 251 -2.49 4.52 8.63
CA ARG A 251 -2.95 3.37 9.40
C ARG A 251 -2.40 2.12 8.77
N ILE A 252 -1.66 1.33 9.54
CA ILE A 252 -0.99 0.14 9.01
C ILE A 252 -1.36 -1.05 9.89
N PRO A 253 -1.94 -2.12 9.32
CA PRO A 253 -2.31 -3.28 10.15
C PRO A 253 -1.09 -3.95 10.74
N LEU A 254 -1.22 -4.39 11.98
CA LEU A 254 -0.15 -5.11 12.68
C LEU A 254 -0.18 -6.59 12.41
N THR A 255 -1.31 -7.12 11.93
CA THR A 255 -1.46 -8.52 11.61
C THR A 255 -1.23 -8.75 10.13
N MET A 256 -0.91 -9.98 9.75
CA MET A 256 -0.78 -10.32 8.34
C MET A 256 -2.09 -10.03 7.62
N ALA A 257 -2.01 -9.34 6.48
CA ALA A 257 -3.19 -9.11 5.67
C ALA A 257 -3.55 -10.41 4.95
N ILE A 258 -4.82 -10.81 5.07
CA ILE A 258 -5.34 -11.99 4.38
C ILE A 258 -6.36 -11.50 3.36
N MET A 259 -6.25 -11.97 2.13
CA MET A 259 -7.18 -11.58 1.09
C MET A 259 -7.67 -12.79 0.31
N ASP A 260 -8.85 -12.65 -0.28
CA ASP A 260 -9.36 -13.63 -1.21
C ASP A 260 -8.89 -13.28 -2.61
N GLY A 261 -8.29 -14.22 -3.28
CA GLY A 261 -7.76 -14.00 -4.61
C GLY A 261 -8.06 -15.12 -5.58
N MET A 262 -8.03 -14.76 -6.85
CA MET A 262 -8.10 -15.74 -7.93
C MET A 262 -6.68 -15.98 -8.44
N GLU A 263 -6.22 -17.22 -8.32
CA GLU A 263 -4.92 -17.60 -8.86
C GLU A 263 -5.04 -17.80 -10.36
N VAL A 264 -4.14 -17.20 -11.12
CA VAL A 264 -4.12 -17.35 -12.57
C VAL A 264 -2.70 -17.60 -13.02
N SER A 265 -2.55 -18.27 -14.16
CA SER A 265 -1.23 -18.41 -14.75
C SER A 265 -1.01 -17.34 -15.81
N VAL A 266 0.18 -16.76 -15.78
CA VAL A 266 0.61 -15.76 -16.76
C VAL A 266 1.99 -16.21 -17.21
N GLY A 267 2.07 -16.71 -18.45
CA GLY A 267 3.27 -17.42 -18.86
C GLY A 267 3.50 -18.62 -17.96
N ASP A 268 4.71 -18.77 -17.48
CA ASP A 268 5.05 -19.83 -16.53
C ASP A 268 4.92 -19.38 -15.08
N SER A 269 4.43 -18.18 -14.85
CA SER A 269 4.32 -17.60 -13.52
C SER A 269 2.88 -17.68 -13.00
N ILE A 270 2.74 -17.54 -11.68
CA ILE A 270 1.42 -17.54 -11.04
C ILE A 270 1.18 -16.14 -10.47
N PHE A 271 0.01 -15.58 -10.78
CA PHE A 271 -0.41 -14.29 -10.26
C PHE A 271 -1.70 -14.47 -9.48
N THR A 272 -1.92 -13.59 -8.51
CA THR A 272 -3.16 -13.53 -7.75
C THR A 272 -3.86 -12.21 -8.06
N ILE A 273 -5.12 -12.32 -8.49
CA ILE A 273 -5.95 -11.14 -8.72
C ILE A 273 -6.94 -11.02 -7.56
N PRO A 274 -6.99 -9.87 -6.87
CA PRO A 274 -7.97 -9.74 -5.78
C PRO A 274 -9.40 -9.98 -6.30
N ILE A 275 -10.17 -10.76 -5.57
CA ILE A 275 -11.52 -11.15 -6.01
C ILE A 275 -12.38 -9.89 -6.22
N ASN A 276 -12.20 -8.88 -5.37
CA ASN A 276 -13.03 -7.67 -5.45
C ASN A 276 -12.79 -6.88 -6.74
N ASN A 277 -11.68 -7.12 -7.43
CA ASN A 277 -11.39 -6.45 -8.70
C ASN A 277 -11.97 -7.18 -9.90
N ILE A 278 -12.45 -8.41 -9.73
CA ILE A 278 -12.89 -9.23 -10.85
C ILE A 278 -14.38 -9.05 -11.07
N ARG A 279 -14.74 -8.60 -12.26
CA ARG A 279 -16.12 -8.48 -12.65
C ARG A 279 -16.64 -9.76 -13.28
N SER A 280 -15.85 -10.35 -14.17
CA SER A 280 -16.19 -11.63 -14.80
C SER A 280 -14.98 -12.16 -15.53
N SER A 281 -15.09 -13.38 -16.05
CA SER A 281 -14.07 -13.96 -16.91
C SER A 281 -14.78 -14.55 -18.14
N ILE A 282 -14.13 -14.42 -19.31
CA ILE A 282 -14.70 -14.92 -20.54
C ILE A 282 -13.63 -15.53 -21.43
N LYS A 283 -14.07 -16.37 -22.34
CA LYS A 283 -13.27 -16.84 -23.44
C LYS A 283 -13.59 -16.00 -24.66
N THR A 284 -12.57 -15.71 -25.47
CA THR A 284 -12.80 -14.98 -26.71
C THR A 284 -11.76 -15.40 -27.74
N THR A 285 -11.72 -14.71 -28.87
CA THR A 285 -10.82 -15.04 -29.98
C THR A 285 -10.03 -13.81 -30.38
N GLU A 286 -8.90 -14.03 -31.08
CA GLU A 286 -8.13 -12.89 -31.63
C GLU A 286 -8.98 -12.05 -32.56
N GLU A 287 -9.92 -12.65 -33.27
CA GLU A 287 -10.79 -11.92 -34.19
C GLU A 287 -11.71 -10.94 -33.48
N ALA A 288 -12.04 -11.21 -32.24
CA ALA A 288 -12.89 -10.32 -31.45
C ALA A 288 -12.15 -9.09 -30.94
N ILE A 289 -10.83 -9.07 -31.04
CA ILE A 289 -10.02 -7.97 -30.53
C ILE A 289 -9.96 -6.88 -31.59
N LEU A 290 -10.34 -5.68 -31.22
CA LEU A 290 -10.31 -4.51 -32.09
C LEU A 290 -9.03 -3.74 -31.87
N HIS A 291 -8.50 -3.17 -32.95
CA HIS A 291 -7.25 -2.39 -32.85
C HIS A 291 -7.57 -0.92 -33.09
N ASP A 292 -7.48 -0.14 -32.06
CA ASP A 292 -7.75 1.30 -32.08
C ASP A 292 -6.41 2.02 -32.15
N SER A 293 -6.27 2.98 -33.07
CA SER A 293 -5.01 3.69 -33.25
C SER A 293 -4.66 4.54 -32.02
N VAL A 294 -5.65 4.93 -31.24
CA VAL A 294 -5.43 5.76 -30.04
C VAL A 294 -5.36 4.92 -28.78
N ASN A 295 -6.27 3.96 -28.62
CA ASN A 295 -6.44 3.22 -27.38
C ASN A 295 -5.83 1.83 -27.41
N GLY A 296 -5.23 1.42 -28.52
CA GLY A 296 -4.63 0.09 -28.64
C GLY A 296 -5.68 -0.99 -28.82
N GLU A 297 -5.41 -2.15 -28.22
CA GLU A 297 -6.32 -3.27 -28.32
C GLU A 297 -7.54 -3.07 -27.42
N MET A 298 -8.72 -3.37 -27.96
CA MET A 298 -9.99 -3.21 -27.25
C MET A 298 -10.84 -4.44 -27.47
N VAL A 299 -11.77 -4.68 -26.57
CA VAL A 299 -12.72 -5.78 -26.70
C VAL A 299 -14.10 -5.27 -26.30
N LYS A 300 -15.14 -5.77 -26.98
CA LYS A 300 -16.50 -5.40 -26.64
C LYS A 300 -17.02 -6.30 -25.53
N MET A 301 -17.53 -5.67 -24.48
CA MET A 301 -18.19 -6.34 -23.36
C MET A 301 -19.65 -5.91 -23.36
N LEU A 302 -20.39 -6.34 -22.34
CA LEU A 302 -21.83 -6.09 -22.30
C LEU A 302 -22.21 -4.62 -22.43
N ASP A 303 -21.45 -3.73 -21.79
CA ASP A 303 -21.84 -2.33 -21.68
C ASP A 303 -20.85 -1.37 -22.36
N GLY A 304 -19.99 -1.88 -23.24
CA GLY A 304 -19.08 -1.00 -23.95
C GLY A 304 -17.80 -1.68 -24.36
N TYR A 305 -16.85 -0.86 -24.76
CA TYR A 305 -15.54 -1.32 -25.22
C TYR A 305 -14.51 -1.04 -24.13
N TYR A 306 -13.62 -2.00 -23.89
CA TYR A 306 -12.62 -1.91 -22.84
C TYR A 306 -11.25 -2.27 -23.35
N PRO A 307 -10.21 -1.63 -22.83
CA PRO A 307 -8.84 -1.97 -23.23
C PRO A 307 -8.48 -3.41 -22.87
N VAL A 308 -7.62 -4.00 -23.69
CA VAL A 308 -7.08 -5.34 -23.44
C VAL A 308 -5.62 -5.21 -23.07
N ILE A 309 -5.24 -5.84 -21.96
CA ILE A 309 -3.84 -5.93 -21.55
C ILE A 309 -3.45 -7.40 -21.58
N ARG A 310 -2.41 -7.71 -22.35
CA ARG A 310 -1.89 -9.07 -22.41
C ARG A 310 -0.81 -9.21 -21.35
N ALA A 311 -1.17 -9.87 -20.24
CA ALA A 311 -0.30 -9.91 -19.07
C ALA A 311 1.06 -10.54 -19.39
N ARG A 312 1.05 -11.65 -20.15
CA ARG A 312 2.29 -12.32 -20.52
C ARG A 312 3.24 -11.38 -21.28
N ASP A 313 2.68 -10.62 -22.23
CA ASP A 313 3.50 -9.69 -23.02
C ASP A 313 3.93 -8.50 -22.20
N PHE A 314 3.04 -7.98 -21.37
CA PHE A 314 3.37 -6.81 -20.55
C PHE A 314 4.53 -7.11 -19.60
N TYR A 315 4.49 -8.29 -18.96
CA TYR A 315 5.53 -8.66 -18.02
C TYR A 315 6.70 -9.40 -18.67
N ASN A 316 6.62 -9.62 -20.00
CA ASN A 316 7.67 -10.27 -20.76
C ASN A 316 8.04 -11.62 -20.18
N LEU A 317 7.03 -12.46 -19.96
CA LEU A 317 7.20 -13.74 -19.30
C LEU A 317 7.24 -14.88 -20.33
N PRO A 318 8.03 -15.94 -20.08
CA PRO A 318 8.06 -17.07 -21.00
C PRO A 318 6.87 -17.99 -20.77
N GLY A 319 6.53 -18.75 -21.79
CA GLY A 319 5.50 -19.78 -21.70
C GLY A 319 4.09 -19.21 -21.83
N GLY A 320 3.13 -20.06 -21.54
CA GLY A 320 1.73 -19.67 -21.54
C GLY A 320 1.15 -19.52 -22.94
N ALA A 321 -0.03 -18.93 -22.99
CA ALA A 321 -0.77 -18.77 -24.23
C ALA A 321 -0.28 -17.57 -25.01
N GLU A 322 0.01 -17.77 -26.30
CA GLU A 322 0.39 -16.68 -27.18
C GLU A 322 -0.85 -15.99 -27.76
N LYS A 323 -1.90 -16.76 -27.98
CA LYS A 323 -3.14 -16.24 -28.57
C LYS A 323 -4.21 -16.14 -27.48
N ILE A 324 -5.04 -15.12 -27.62
CA ILE A 324 -6.18 -14.95 -26.71
C ILE A 324 -7.10 -16.16 -26.77
N ASP A 325 -7.20 -16.80 -27.93
CA ASP A 325 -8.04 -18.00 -28.09
C ASP A 325 -7.68 -19.10 -27.08
N ASP A 326 -6.42 -19.17 -26.70
CA ASP A 326 -5.92 -20.21 -25.80
C ASP A 326 -5.93 -19.78 -24.34
N GLY A 327 -6.40 -18.59 -24.06
CA GLY A 327 -6.40 -18.05 -22.71
C GLY A 327 -7.78 -17.63 -22.24
N VAL A 328 -7.78 -16.79 -21.23
CA VAL A 328 -9.00 -16.27 -20.60
C VAL A 328 -8.84 -14.77 -20.47
N LEU A 329 -9.91 -14.03 -20.73
CA LEU A 329 -9.97 -12.61 -20.45
C LEU A 329 -10.63 -12.39 -19.10
N MET A 330 -9.91 -11.69 -18.21
CA MET A 330 -10.43 -11.32 -16.90
C MET A 330 -10.89 -9.87 -16.96
N TRP A 331 -12.18 -9.61 -16.78
CA TRP A 331 -12.71 -8.24 -16.78
C TRP A 331 -12.52 -7.67 -15.40
N LEU A 332 -11.64 -6.68 -15.28
CA LEU A 332 -11.22 -6.13 -14.00
C LEU A 332 -11.71 -4.70 -13.84
N GLU A 333 -12.00 -4.33 -12.59
CA GLU A 333 -12.35 -2.96 -12.22
C GLU A 333 -11.61 -2.57 -10.95
N SER A 334 -11.11 -1.34 -10.92
CA SER A 334 -10.49 -0.75 -9.74
C SER A 334 -10.72 0.76 -9.80
N GLY A 335 -11.61 1.24 -8.95
CA GLY A 335 -11.98 2.65 -8.98
C GLY A 335 -12.59 3.01 -10.33
N ASP A 336 -11.99 3.97 -11.00
CA ASP A 336 -12.46 4.42 -12.32
C ASP A 336 -11.92 3.57 -13.47
N CYS A 337 -11.01 2.65 -13.17
CA CYS A 337 -10.34 1.87 -14.22
C CYS A 337 -11.14 0.60 -14.50
N SER A 338 -11.33 0.29 -15.79
CA SER A 338 -11.97 -0.96 -16.19
C SER A 338 -11.28 -1.43 -17.46
N TYR A 339 -10.86 -2.70 -17.45
CA TYR A 339 -10.15 -3.27 -18.60
C TYR A 339 -10.19 -4.79 -18.53
N CYS A 340 -9.71 -5.44 -19.58
CA CYS A 340 -9.68 -6.89 -19.64
C CYS A 340 -8.22 -7.35 -19.66
N LEU A 341 -7.87 -8.22 -18.71
CA LEU A 341 -6.53 -8.76 -18.59
C LEU A 341 -6.50 -10.17 -19.18
N CYS A 342 -5.61 -10.41 -20.12
CA CYS A 342 -5.47 -11.71 -20.76
C CYS A 342 -4.48 -12.55 -19.96
N VAL A 343 -4.95 -13.71 -19.51
CA VAL A 343 -4.14 -14.67 -18.74
C VAL A 343 -4.27 -16.04 -19.40
N UNK A 344 -3.54 -16.85 -18.79
CA UNK A 344 -3.53 -18.02 -19.39
C UNK A 344 -4.57 -18.84 -18.97
N GLU A 345 -4.56 -19.20 -17.71
CA GLU A 345 -5.47 -20.21 -17.13
C GLU A 345 -5.93 -19.75 -15.76
N LEU A 346 -7.18 -20.02 -15.41
CA LEU A 346 -7.66 -19.84 -14.05
C LEU A 346 -7.29 -21.07 -13.23
N LEU A 347 -6.60 -20.86 -12.11
CA LEU A 347 -6.14 -21.98 -11.29
C LEU A 347 -7.02 -22.22 -10.08
N GLY A 348 -7.79 -21.20 -9.66
CA GLY A 348 -8.73 -21.36 -8.57
C GLY A 348 -8.70 -20.21 -7.60
N GLU A 349 -9.75 -20.17 -6.79
CA GLU A 349 -9.92 -19.15 -5.78
C GLU A 349 -9.25 -19.60 -4.48
N GLN A 350 -8.49 -18.71 -3.86
CA GLN A 350 -7.79 -19.04 -2.62
C GLN A 350 -7.75 -17.84 -1.68
N GLN A 351 -7.70 -18.15 -0.40
CA GLN A 351 -7.36 -17.19 0.62
C GLN A 351 -5.85 -17.17 0.75
N ILE A 352 -5.24 -15.99 0.69
CA ILE A 352 -3.80 -15.88 0.72
C ILE A 352 -3.35 -14.87 1.77
N VAL A 353 -2.12 -15.04 2.23
CA VAL A 353 -1.45 -14.09 3.12
C VAL A 353 -0.60 -13.17 2.26
N VAL A 354 -0.89 -11.86 2.35
CA VAL A 354 -0.18 -10.85 1.56
C VAL A 354 1.15 -10.53 2.24
N LYS A 355 2.22 -10.58 1.46
CA LYS A 355 3.57 -10.24 1.93
C LYS A 355 4.19 -9.22 0.98
N PRO A 356 5.08 -8.36 1.51
CA PRO A 356 5.82 -7.49 0.58
C PRO A 356 6.74 -8.34 -0.30
N LEU A 357 7.01 -7.81 -1.50
CA LEU A 357 7.94 -8.52 -2.39
C LEU A 357 9.32 -8.62 -1.74
N PRO A 358 9.96 -9.78 -1.87
CA PRO A 358 11.33 -9.88 -1.35
C PRO A 358 12.28 -8.89 -2.03
N ALA A 359 13.32 -8.51 -1.32
CA ALA A 359 14.25 -7.50 -1.82
C ALA A 359 14.90 -7.90 -3.14
N TYR A 360 15.15 -9.18 -3.36
CA TYR A 360 15.78 -9.61 -4.60
C TYR A 360 14.86 -9.50 -5.81
N VAL A 361 13.56 -9.36 -5.58
CA VAL A 361 12.60 -9.12 -6.65
C VAL A 361 12.41 -7.62 -6.89
N ASN A 362 12.86 -6.79 -5.97
CA ASN A 362 12.70 -5.35 -6.04
C ASN A 362 13.64 -4.67 -7.03
N ASN A 363 14.39 -5.44 -7.81
CA ASN A 363 15.19 -4.87 -8.89
C ASN A 363 14.35 -4.30 -10.01
N PHE A 364 13.05 -4.64 -10.04
CA PHE A 364 12.11 -4.07 -10.98
C PHE A 364 11.37 -2.92 -10.33
N ASP A 365 10.98 -1.95 -11.13
CA ASP A 365 10.14 -0.86 -10.64
C ASP A 365 8.72 -1.42 -10.47
N ILE A 366 8.46 -1.94 -9.30
CA ILE A 366 7.21 -2.68 -9.03
C ILE A 366 5.99 -1.79 -9.22
N LYS A 367 6.11 -0.50 -8.84
CA LYS A 367 4.97 0.41 -8.95
C LYS A 367 4.55 0.61 -10.41
N ASN A 368 5.53 0.57 -11.31
CA ASN A 368 5.24 0.71 -12.73
C ASN A 368 4.69 -0.57 -13.34
N TYR A 369 4.85 -1.71 -12.64
CA TYR A 369 4.41 -2.99 -13.15
C TYR A 369 3.10 -3.49 -12.53
N GLY A 370 2.49 -2.71 -11.64
CA GLY A 370 1.19 -3.07 -11.09
C GLY A 370 1.23 -4.27 -10.16
N ILE A 371 2.21 -4.30 -9.28
CA ILE A 371 2.37 -5.42 -8.34
C ILE A 371 2.26 -4.92 -6.91
N UNK A 372 1.45 -5.74 -6.23
CA UNK A 372 1.18 -5.38 -5.07
C UNK A 372 1.83 -5.99 -4.06
N GLY A 373 2.43 -7.03 -4.16
CA GLY A 373 3.08 -7.89 -3.21
C GLY A 373 3.15 -9.31 -3.71
N CYS A 374 3.31 -10.21 -2.82
CA CYS A 374 3.38 -11.63 -3.17
C CYS A 374 2.77 -12.49 -2.07
N SER A 375 2.58 -13.76 -2.39
CA SER A 375 2.16 -14.78 -1.43
C SER A 375 2.93 -16.05 -1.73
N ILE A 376 3.12 -16.87 -0.70
CA ILE A 376 3.77 -18.17 -0.87
C ILE A 376 2.68 -19.23 -0.85
N LEU A 377 2.61 -19.99 -1.92
CA LEU A 377 1.61 -21.03 -2.08
C LEU A 377 2.01 -22.30 -1.34
N GLY A 378 1.05 -23.22 -1.18
CA GLY A 378 1.28 -24.45 -0.44
C GLY A 378 2.41 -25.31 -0.98
N ASP A 379 2.68 -25.23 -2.28
CA ASP A 379 3.77 -26.01 -2.92
C ASP A 379 5.11 -25.25 -2.89
N GLY A 380 5.17 -24.11 -2.23
CA GLY A 380 6.40 -23.33 -2.14
C GLY A 380 6.61 -22.31 -3.25
N ASN A 381 5.76 -22.31 -4.25
CA ASN A 381 5.85 -21.33 -5.33
C ASN A 381 5.36 -19.97 -4.87
N ILE A 382 5.90 -18.93 -5.50
CA ILE A 382 5.49 -17.55 -5.20
C ILE A 382 4.40 -17.14 -6.17
N SER A 383 3.32 -16.59 -5.64
CA SER A 383 2.27 -15.96 -6.44
C SER A 383 2.43 -14.45 -6.34
N ILE A 384 2.43 -13.79 -7.46
CA ILE A 384 2.57 -12.33 -7.51
C ILE A 384 1.19 -11.70 -7.45
N ILE A 385 0.98 -10.82 -6.49
CA ILE A 385 -0.34 -10.20 -6.29
C ILE A 385 -0.43 -8.96 -7.15
N LEU A 386 -1.45 -8.91 -8.01
CA LEU A 386 -1.67 -7.79 -8.90
C LEU A 386 -2.37 -6.64 -8.19
N ASP A 387 -1.92 -5.42 -8.51
CA ASP A 387 -2.66 -4.22 -8.22
C ASP A 387 -3.34 -3.79 -9.51
N ALA A 388 -4.63 -4.01 -9.60
CA ALA A 388 -5.35 -3.82 -10.86
C ALA A 388 -5.29 -2.37 -11.33
N GLY A 389 -5.43 -1.41 -10.40
CA GLY A 389 -5.40 0.00 -10.77
C GLY A 389 -4.02 0.45 -11.23
N ASP A 390 -2.98 0.04 -10.52
CA ASP A 390 -1.60 0.41 -10.89
C ASP A 390 -1.21 -0.21 -12.22
N LEU A 391 -1.65 -1.43 -12.50
CA LEU A 391 -1.36 -2.07 -13.79
C LEU A 391 -1.97 -1.27 -14.93
N TYR A 392 -3.21 -0.84 -14.76
CA TYR A 392 -3.86 -0.02 -15.79
C TYR A 392 -3.08 1.26 -16.04
N LYS A 393 -2.65 1.93 -14.97
CA LYS A 393 -1.89 3.18 -15.10
C LYS A 393 -0.55 2.94 -15.78
N ALA A 394 0.10 1.82 -15.47
CA ALA A 394 1.40 1.51 -16.07
C ALA A 394 1.30 1.32 -17.58
N THR A 395 0.17 0.80 -18.07
CA THR A 395 -0.02 0.59 -19.50
C THR A 395 -0.45 1.86 -20.22
N ARG A 396 -0.94 2.87 -19.50
CA ARG A 396 -1.42 4.12 -20.09
C ARG A 396 -0.40 5.27 -19.97
N GLY A 397 0.66 5.07 -19.21
CA GLY A 397 1.71 6.06 -19.04
C GLY A 397 2.68 6.05 -20.19
#